data_9d5452b8f42473bad01a505ec2ba17fd
#
_entry.id   9d5452b8f42473bad01a505ec2ba17fd
#
_cell.length_a   1.000
_cell.length_b   1.000
_cell.length_c   1.000
_cell.angle_alpha   90.00
_cell.angle_beta   90.00
_cell.angle_gamma   90.00
#
_symmetry.space_group_name_H-M   'P 1'
#
loop_
_entity.id
_entity.type
_entity.pdbx_description
1 polymer ?
#
loop_
_entity_poly.entity_id
_entity_poly.type
_entity_poly.pdbx_seq_one_letter_code
_entity_poly.pdbx_strand_id
1 'polypeptide(L)'
;KQKTAYEIYQCDWSSDVCSSDLIPGLQTTAHMLLKSFYPEIHQKPVYVFSAIEEAVRSGKVDAGLIIHESRFTYAQKGLECIADLGTQWEQREQLPIPLGGVGISKKLTDKSAQDLTLLIRKSIQFAFDFPESSLPYVLNHAQNLSAEVVQKHIELYVNSYSLSLTEKGRAAIQKLNTH
;
A
#
# COMPACT_ATOMS: atom_id res chain seq x y z
N LYS A 1 3.80 9.49 -12.95
CA LYS A 1 4.25 9.41 -11.53
C LYS A 1 3.38 8.37 -10.83
N GLN A 2 3.95 7.27 -10.42
CA GLN A 2 3.28 6.30 -9.55
C GLN A 2 2.98 6.96 -8.20
N LYS A 3 1.73 6.94 -7.76
CA LYS A 3 1.34 7.39 -6.42
C LYS A 3 1.49 6.22 -5.46
N THR A 4 2.00 6.48 -4.30
CA THR A 4 2.35 5.48 -3.29
C THR A 4 1.27 5.29 -2.22
N ALA A 5 1.27 4.18 -1.49
CA ALA A 5 0.11 3.60 -0.82
C ALA A 5 -0.03 3.90 0.69
N TYR A 6 0.77 4.80 1.26
CA TYR A 6 0.82 4.99 2.72
C TYR A 6 0.73 6.46 3.08
N GLU A 7 -0.33 6.84 3.76
CA GLU A 7 -0.60 8.21 4.14
C GLU A 7 -0.97 8.31 5.63
N ILE A 8 -0.54 9.37 6.31
CA ILE A 8 -0.89 9.69 7.70
C ILE A 8 -1.92 10.81 7.67
N TYR A 9 -2.97 10.72 8.47
CA TYR A 9 -4.08 11.67 8.50
C TYR A 9 -4.26 12.32 9.85
N GLN A 10 -4.36 13.62 9.78
CA GLN A 10 -4.72 14.69 10.68
C GLN A 10 -4.20 14.66 12.13
N CYS A 11 -3.27 15.55 12.39
CA CYS A 11 -2.98 16.13 13.70
C CYS A 11 -2.86 17.66 13.55
N ASP A 12 -3.35 18.42 14.52
CA ASP A 12 -3.03 19.84 14.62
C ASP A 12 -1.60 19.97 15.19
N TRP A 13 -0.65 20.21 14.31
CA TRP A 13 0.78 20.38 14.65
C TRP A 13 1.08 21.61 15.53
N SER A 14 0.08 22.38 15.92
CA SER A 14 0.23 23.51 16.81
C SER A 14 0.39 23.13 18.29
N SER A 15 0.13 21.87 18.64
CA SER A 15 0.34 21.30 19.96
C SER A 15 1.35 20.16 19.90
N ASP A 16 2.41 20.23 20.68
CA ASP A 16 3.60 19.37 20.71
C ASP A 16 3.38 17.87 20.97
N VAL A 17 2.19 17.32 20.81
CA VAL A 17 1.93 15.90 21.11
C VAL A 17 0.82 15.31 20.21
N CYS A 18 1.18 14.69 19.12
CA CYS A 18 0.38 13.56 18.63
C CYS A 18 0.53 12.41 19.62
N SER A 19 -0.42 12.28 20.54
CA SER A 19 -0.29 11.33 21.66
C SER A 19 -0.66 9.90 21.31
N SER A 20 -1.36 9.65 20.16
CA SER A 20 -1.76 8.30 19.77
C SER A 20 -2.05 8.19 18.26
N ASP A 21 -1.16 7.51 17.54
CA ASP A 21 -1.32 7.22 16.12
C ASP A 21 -1.71 5.75 15.91
N LEU A 22 -2.81 5.50 15.21
CA LEU A 22 -3.23 4.15 14.89
C LEU A 22 -2.49 3.58 13.69
N ILE A 23 -2.08 2.33 13.81
CA ILE A 23 -1.43 1.59 12.71
C ILE A 23 -2.23 0.34 12.32
N PRO A 24 -2.19 -0.07 11.05
CA PRO A 24 -2.92 -1.25 10.57
C PRO A 24 -2.26 -2.58 10.98
N GLY A 25 -1.05 -2.56 11.50
CA GLY A 25 -0.33 -3.73 11.99
C GLY A 25 1.18 -3.51 12.09
N LEU A 26 1.80 -4.15 13.08
CA LEU A 26 3.24 -4.03 13.35
C LEU A 26 4.14 -4.58 12.23
N GLN A 27 3.66 -5.57 11.49
CA GLN A 27 4.40 -6.22 10.39
C GLN A 27 3.96 -5.71 9.02
N THR A 28 3.57 -4.45 8.91
CA THR A 28 3.21 -3.81 7.64
C THR A 28 4.34 -2.91 7.14
N THR A 29 4.49 -2.80 5.83
CA THR A 29 5.40 -1.83 5.21
C THR A 29 5.05 -0.41 5.65
N ALA A 30 3.76 -0.11 5.84
CA ALA A 30 3.29 1.17 6.33
C ALA A 30 3.88 1.51 7.72
N HIS A 31 3.82 0.58 8.68
CA HIS A 31 4.42 0.79 10.00
C HIS A 31 5.94 0.92 9.95
N MET A 32 6.60 0.13 9.11
CA MET A 32 8.05 0.22 8.92
C MET A 32 8.46 1.61 8.39
N LEU A 33 7.74 2.13 7.41
CA LEU A 33 7.97 3.48 6.87
C LEU A 33 7.68 4.55 7.93
N LEU A 34 6.58 4.44 8.66
CA LEU A 34 6.26 5.34 9.76
C LEU A 34 7.41 5.39 10.78
N LYS A 35 7.90 4.24 11.20
CA LYS A 35 9.04 4.16 12.13
C LYS A 35 10.32 4.77 11.56
N SER A 36 10.54 4.65 10.25
CA SER A 36 11.74 5.17 9.58
C SER A 36 11.72 6.68 9.39
N PHE A 37 10.54 7.27 9.14
CA PHE A 37 10.39 8.70 8.90
C PHE A 37 10.04 9.50 10.16
N TYR A 38 9.33 8.87 11.09
CA TYR A 38 8.81 9.48 12.32
C TYR A 38 9.14 8.59 13.54
N PRO A 39 10.43 8.44 13.88
CA PRO A 39 10.86 7.58 14.98
C PRO A 39 10.38 8.07 16.35
N GLU A 40 10.04 9.36 16.46
CA GLU A 40 9.51 10.01 17.65
C GLU A 40 8.09 9.56 18.03
N ILE A 41 7.34 9.02 17.09
CA ILE A 41 6.01 8.46 17.37
C ILE A 41 6.16 7.13 18.12
N HIS A 42 5.94 7.13 19.42
CA HIS A 42 6.15 5.95 20.27
C HIS A 42 4.88 5.13 20.50
N GLN A 43 3.72 5.79 20.65
CA GLN A 43 2.44 5.13 20.87
C GLN A 43 1.77 4.80 19.53
N LYS A 44 1.80 3.52 19.18
CA LYS A 44 1.28 3.01 17.90
C LYS A 44 0.32 1.84 18.15
N PRO A 45 -0.86 2.06 18.72
CA PRO A 45 -1.84 0.99 18.90
C PRO A 45 -2.28 0.41 17.55
N VAL A 46 -2.40 -0.92 17.50
CA VAL A 46 -2.83 -1.64 16.30
C VAL A 46 -4.34 -1.66 16.24
N TYR A 47 -4.88 -1.24 15.10
CA TYR A 47 -6.31 -1.28 14.81
C TYR A 47 -6.59 -2.01 13.50
N VAL A 48 -7.77 -2.57 13.36
CA VAL A 48 -8.23 -3.06 12.07
C VAL A 48 -8.29 -1.86 11.11
N PHE A 49 -7.66 -1.98 9.94
CA PHE A 49 -7.49 -0.86 9.01
C PHE A 49 -8.80 -0.13 8.68
N SER A 50 -9.93 -0.87 8.55
CA SER A 50 -11.26 -0.31 8.28
C SER A 50 -11.83 0.56 9.42
N ALA A 51 -11.29 0.49 10.63
CA ALA A 51 -11.74 1.26 11.78
C ALA A 51 -10.88 2.50 12.06
N ILE A 52 -9.74 2.64 11.38
CA ILE A 52 -8.79 3.76 11.62
C ILE A 52 -9.42 5.10 11.23
N GLU A 53 -10.02 5.18 10.04
CA GLU A 53 -10.64 6.43 9.56
C GLU A 53 -11.71 6.94 10.52
N GLU A 54 -12.57 6.06 11.04
CA GLU A 54 -13.62 6.43 11.99
C GLU A 54 -13.05 6.88 13.35
N ALA A 55 -11.96 6.24 13.80
CA ALA A 55 -11.31 6.62 15.05
C ALA A 55 -10.70 8.05 14.96
N VAL A 56 -10.11 8.40 13.83
CA VAL A 56 -9.59 9.75 13.58
C VAL A 56 -10.76 10.75 13.46
N ARG A 57 -11.76 10.44 12.66
CA ARG A 57 -12.92 11.31 12.42
C ARG A 57 -13.71 11.61 13.69
N SER A 58 -13.83 10.66 14.60
CA SER A 58 -14.51 10.83 15.88
C SER A 58 -13.66 11.53 16.95
N GLY A 59 -12.39 11.90 16.64
CA GLY A 59 -11.48 12.52 17.59
C GLY A 59 -10.99 11.58 18.70
N LYS A 60 -11.12 10.26 18.50
CA LYS A 60 -10.62 9.26 19.44
C LYS A 60 -9.10 9.19 19.43
N VAL A 61 -8.50 9.51 18.31
CA VAL A 61 -7.05 9.59 18.07
C VAL A 61 -6.75 10.77 17.18
N ASP A 62 -5.53 11.27 17.25
CA ASP A 62 -5.10 12.47 16.52
C ASP A 62 -4.81 12.15 15.05
N ALA A 63 -4.21 11.00 14.77
CA ALA A 63 -3.86 10.58 13.42
C ALA A 63 -4.00 9.06 13.24
N GLY A 64 -3.95 8.63 11.98
CA GLY A 64 -4.02 7.21 11.64
C GLY A 64 -3.32 6.90 10.33
N LEU A 65 -2.63 5.78 10.31
CA LEU A 65 -1.94 5.29 9.12
C LEU A 65 -2.90 4.44 8.31
N ILE A 66 -3.33 4.94 7.16
CA ILE A 66 -4.21 4.19 6.27
C ILE A 66 -3.47 3.51 5.13
N ILE A 67 -4.06 2.43 4.65
CA ILE A 67 -3.57 1.58 3.57
C ILE A 67 -4.74 1.21 2.64
N HIS A 68 -4.44 0.51 1.55
CA HIS A 68 -5.43 -0.01 0.61
C HIS A 68 -6.25 1.09 -0.09
N GLU A 69 -7.54 0.84 -0.32
CA GLU A 69 -8.46 1.73 -1.03
C GLU A 69 -8.78 3.03 -0.27
N SER A 70 -8.63 3.04 1.05
CA SER A 70 -8.88 4.21 1.90
C SER A 70 -8.11 5.45 1.45
N ARG A 71 -6.91 5.28 0.91
CA ARG A 71 -6.11 6.37 0.32
C ARG A 71 -6.80 7.14 -0.82
N PHE A 72 -7.80 6.55 -1.46
CA PHE A 72 -8.54 7.17 -2.56
C PHE A 72 -9.86 7.81 -2.11
N THR A 73 -10.29 7.52 -0.88
CA THR A 73 -11.63 7.89 -0.38
C THR A 73 -11.61 8.75 0.87
N TYR A 74 -10.49 8.92 1.54
CA TYR A 74 -10.36 9.65 2.81
C TYR A 74 -10.90 11.08 2.76
N ALA A 75 -10.58 11.82 1.69
CA ALA A 75 -11.00 13.22 1.55
C ALA A 75 -12.53 13.35 1.50
N GLN A 76 -13.23 12.35 0.94
CA GLN A 76 -14.69 12.29 0.92
C GLN A 76 -15.29 12.09 2.32
N LYS A 77 -14.47 11.58 3.26
CA LYS A 77 -14.84 11.34 4.66
C LYS A 77 -14.43 12.50 5.59
N GLY A 78 -13.94 13.61 5.02
CA GLY A 78 -13.52 14.80 5.76
C GLY A 78 -12.17 14.66 6.47
N LEU A 79 -11.31 13.76 6.00
CA LEU A 79 -9.96 13.60 6.50
C LEU A 79 -8.96 14.32 5.60
N GLU A 80 -7.85 14.77 6.17
CA GLU A 80 -6.74 15.43 5.47
C GLU A 80 -5.48 14.58 5.50
N CYS A 81 -4.69 14.62 4.43
CA CYS A 81 -3.40 13.94 4.36
C CYS A 81 -2.30 14.81 4.94
N ILE A 82 -1.69 14.38 6.02
CA ILE A 82 -0.54 15.05 6.63
C ILE A 82 0.74 14.68 5.89
N ALA A 83 0.92 13.38 5.60
CA ALA A 83 2.12 12.86 4.96
C ALA A 83 1.82 11.61 4.13
N ASP A 84 2.36 11.57 2.91
CA ASP A 84 2.41 10.37 2.07
C ASP A 84 3.78 9.70 2.25
N LEU A 85 3.83 8.65 3.08
CA LEU A 85 5.07 7.93 3.39
C LEU A 85 5.71 7.28 2.17
N GLY A 86 4.92 6.91 1.20
CA GLY A 86 5.44 6.35 -0.01
C GLY A 86 6.08 7.39 -0.91
N THR A 87 5.50 8.59 -1.01
CA THR A 87 6.13 9.72 -1.69
C THR A 87 7.44 10.11 -1.00
N GLN A 88 7.47 10.13 0.34
CA GLN A 88 8.70 10.38 1.11
C GLN A 88 9.77 9.32 0.84
N TRP A 89 9.37 8.03 0.77
CA TRP A 89 10.27 6.95 0.40
C TRP A 89 10.88 7.17 -0.99
N GLU A 90 10.05 7.42 -2.00
CA GLU A 90 10.52 7.62 -3.37
C GLU A 90 11.45 8.83 -3.50
N GLN A 91 11.17 9.88 -2.75
CA GLN A 91 12.03 11.07 -2.72
C GLN A 91 13.37 10.79 -2.03
N ARG A 92 13.37 10.08 -0.90
CA ARG A 92 14.58 9.79 -0.14
C ARG A 92 15.45 8.73 -0.81
N GLU A 93 14.85 7.62 -1.23
CA GLU A 93 15.59 6.47 -1.72
C GLU A 93 15.76 6.46 -3.26
N GLN A 94 15.01 7.29 -4.00
CA GLN A 94 14.95 7.31 -5.47
C GLN A 94 14.60 5.94 -6.07
N LEU A 95 13.89 5.12 -5.29
CA LEU A 95 13.45 3.76 -5.60
C LEU A 95 11.93 3.64 -5.46
N PRO A 96 11.26 2.78 -6.26
CA PRO A 96 9.85 2.50 -6.05
C PRO A 96 9.65 1.80 -4.71
N ILE A 97 8.46 1.96 -4.12
CA ILE A 97 8.15 1.21 -2.91
C ILE A 97 7.61 -0.18 -3.26
N PRO A 98 8.19 -1.28 -2.72
CA PRO A 98 7.62 -2.61 -2.86
C PRO A 98 6.32 -2.73 -2.04
N LEU A 99 5.19 -3.05 -2.70
CA LEU A 99 3.88 -3.14 -2.04
C LEU A 99 3.46 -4.56 -1.72
N GLY A 100 3.87 -5.52 -2.54
CA GLY A 100 3.50 -6.91 -2.34
C GLY A 100 4.23 -7.85 -3.28
N GLY A 101 4.05 -9.14 -3.05
CA GLY A 101 4.64 -10.17 -3.88
C GLY A 101 3.88 -11.49 -3.77
N VAL A 102 4.06 -12.36 -4.76
CA VAL A 102 3.51 -13.71 -4.75
C VAL A 102 4.57 -14.67 -4.24
N GLY A 103 4.29 -15.29 -3.10
CA GLY A 103 5.14 -16.34 -2.52
C GLY A 103 4.71 -17.72 -2.97
N ILE A 104 5.68 -18.60 -3.23
CA ILE A 104 5.44 -20.01 -3.51
C ILE A 104 6.10 -20.91 -2.47
N SER A 105 5.52 -22.08 -2.26
CA SER A 105 6.09 -23.07 -1.33
C SER A 105 7.43 -23.58 -1.82
N LYS A 106 8.43 -23.65 -0.94
CA LYS A 106 9.72 -24.29 -1.20
C LYS A 106 9.63 -25.81 -1.48
N LYS A 107 8.46 -26.41 -1.28
CA LYS A 107 8.21 -27.84 -1.62
C LYS A 107 7.96 -28.04 -3.11
N LEU A 108 7.68 -26.99 -3.87
CA LEU A 108 7.54 -27.07 -5.33
C LEU A 108 8.90 -27.26 -5.98
N THR A 109 8.90 -28.00 -7.09
CA THR A 109 10.11 -28.13 -7.92
C THR A 109 10.41 -26.79 -8.62
N ASP A 110 11.68 -26.57 -8.97
CA ASP A 110 12.10 -25.37 -9.71
C ASP A 110 11.33 -25.23 -11.02
N LYS A 111 11.06 -26.34 -11.71
CA LYS A 111 10.25 -26.35 -12.92
C LYS A 111 8.83 -25.85 -12.66
N SER A 112 8.17 -26.37 -11.62
CA SER A 112 6.82 -25.91 -11.26
C SER A 112 6.80 -24.42 -10.86
N ALA A 113 7.84 -23.94 -10.18
CA ALA A 113 7.99 -22.55 -9.84
C ALA A 113 8.13 -21.65 -11.08
N GLN A 114 8.93 -22.07 -12.06
CA GLN A 114 9.10 -21.38 -13.33
C GLN A 114 7.80 -21.35 -14.15
N ASP A 115 7.10 -22.50 -14.25
CA ASP A 115 5.83 -22.61 -14.97
C ASP A 115 4.75 -21.70 -14.35
N LEU A 116 4.65 -21.64 -13.01
CA LEU A 116 3.74 -20.76 -12.30
C LEU A 116 4.09 -19.29 -12.54
N THR A 117 5.37 -18.93 -12.48
CA THR A 117 5.84 -17.57 -12.75
C THR A 117 5.46 -17.12 -14.16
N LEU A 118 5.66 -18.01 -15.14
CA LEU A 118 5.28 -17.74 -16.52
C LEU A 118 3.77 -17.58 -16.70
N LEU A 119 2.99 -18.43 -16.03
CA LEU A 119 1.53 -18.39 -16.07
C LEU A 119 0.99 -17.08 -15.49
N ILE A 120 1.47 -16.69 -14.31
CA ILE A 120 1.08 -15.41 -13.67
C ILE A 120 1.45 -14.23 -14.56
N ARG A 121 2.66 -14.22 -15.11
CA ARG A 121 3.10 -13.16 -16.02
C ARG A 121 2.21 -13.06 -17.26
N LYS A 122 1.85 -14.18 -17.89
CA LYS A 122 0.93 -14.20 -19.03
C LYS A 122 -0.47 -13.71 -18.65
N SER A 123 -0.96 -14.06 -17.46
CA SER A 123 -2.25 -13.60 -16.97
C SER A 123 -2.26 -12.07 -16.77
N ILE A 124 -1.21 -11.52 -16.17
CA ILE A 124 -1.07 -10.06 -15.98
C ILE A 124 -0.97 -9.36 -17.34
N GLN A 125 -0.17 -9.89 -18.25
CA GLN A 125 -0.05 -9.33 -19.62
C GLN A 125 -1.39 -9.33 -20.34
N PHE A 126 -2.14 -10.43 -20.25
CA PHE A 126 -3.48 -10.52 -20.82
C PHE A 126 -4.44 -9.46 -20.25
N ALA A 127 -4.39 -9.24 -18.93
CA ALA A 127 -5.22 -8.20 -18.30
C ALA A 127 -4.83 -6.78 -18.73
N PHE A 128 -3.56 -6.54 -19.06
CA PHE A 128 -3.13 -5.26 -19.64
C PHE A 128 -3.57 -5.08 -21.09
N ASP A 129 -3.49 -6.15 -21.89
CA ASP A 129 -3.85 -6.12 -23.30
C ASP A 129 -5.38 -6.07 -23.51
N PHE A 130 -6.15 -6.65 -22.58
CA PHE A 130 -7.61 -6.78 -22.62
C PHE A 130 -8.27 -6.44 -21.28
N PRO A 131 -8.17 -5.18 -20.80
CA PRO A 131 -8.64 -4.80 -19.46
C PRO A 131 -10.16 -5.04 -19.27
N GLU A 132 -10.95 -4.88 -20.32
CA GLU A 132 -12.39 -5.13 -20.30
C GLU A 132 -12.77 -6.60 -20.01
N SER A 133 -11.87 -7.54 -20.31
CA SER A 133 -12.13 -8.97 -20.06
C SER A 133 -12.10 -9.34 -18.59
N SER A 134 -11.30 -8.66 -17.79
CA SER A 134 -11.16 -8.92 -16.36
C SER A 134 -12.06 -8.04 -15.48
N LEU A 135 -12.46 -6.86 -15.97
CA LEU A 135 -13.19 -5.86 -15.20
C LEU A 135 -14.50 -6.37 -14.58
N PRO A 136 -15.38 -7.12 -15.27
CA PRO A 136 -16.61 -7.63 -14.67
C PRO A 136 -16.35 -8.56 -13.48
N TYR A 137 -15.32 -9.41 -13.57
CA TYR A 137 -14.92 -10.29 -12.48
C TYR A 137 -14.40 -9.49 -11.30
N VAL A 138 -13.55 -8.50 -11.54
CA VAL A 138 -12.98 -7.63 -10.50
C VAL A 138 -14.08 -6.86 -9.79
N LEU A 139 -15.01 -6.23 -10.51
CA LEU A 139 -16.11 -5.47 -9.92
C LEU A 139 -17.04 -6.33 -9.07
N ASN A 140 -17.28 -7.58 -9.47
CA ASN A 140 -18.09 -8.53 -8.68
C ASN A 140 -17.43 -8.88 -7.33
N HIS A 141 -16.12 -8.70 -7.18
CA HIS A 141 -15.36 -9.00 -5.95
C HIS A 141 -14.88 -7.74 -5.20
N ALA A 142 -15.19 -6.56 -5.70
CA ALA A 142 -14.66 -5.28 -5.20
C ALA A 142 -15.40 -4.69 -3.99
N GLN A 143 -16.18 -5.47 -3.25
CA GLN A 143 -16.82 -5.08 -1.97
C GLN A 143 -17.45 -3.67 -1.96
N ASN A 144 -18.27 -3.35 -2.97
CA ASN A 144 -18.98 -2.07 -3.13
C ASN A 144 -18.11 -0.84 -3.44
N LEU A 145 -16.91 -1.02 -3.96
CA LEU A 145 -16.07 0.07 -4.46
C LEU A 145 -16.59 0.56 -5.84
N SER A 146 -16.45 1.84 -6.10
CA SER A 146 -16.74 2.36 -7.44
C SER A 146 -15.70 1.85 -8.46
N ALA A 147 -16.09 1.75 -9.73
CA ALA A 147 -15.19 1.32 -10.79
C ALA A 147 -13.93 2.20 -10.89
N GLU A 148 -14.04 3.50 -10.61
CA GLU A 148 -12.91 4.43 -10.57
C GLU A 148 -11.91 4.10 -9.46
N VAL A 149 -12.39 3.80 -8.25
CA VAL A 149 -11.54 3.40 -7.11
C VAL A 149 -10.86 2.07 -7.38
N VAL A 150 -11.61 1.11 -7.94
CA VAL A 150 -11.08 -0.19 -8.37
C VAL A 150 -9.96 -0.03 -9.39
N GLN A 151 -10.16 0.81 -10.40
CA GLN A 151 -9.14 1.05 -11.42
C GLN A 151 -7.87 1.67 -10.83
N LYS A 152 -8.00 2.69 -9.99
CA LYS A 152 -6.87 3.31 -9.30
C LYS A 152 -6.11 2.31 -8.42
N HIS A 153 -6.83 1.41 -7.75
CA HIS A 153 -6.24 0.35 -6.94
C HIS A 153 -5.45 -0.64 -7.81
N ILE A 154 -6.02 -1.09 -8.94
CA ILE A 154 -5.33 -1.97 -9.88
C ILE A 154 -4.03 -1.31 -10.38
N GLU A 155 -4.10 -0.07 -10.88
CA GLU A 155 -2.94 0.66 -11.41
C GLU A 155 -1.82 0.83 -10.37
N LEU A 156 -2.17 0.95 -9.09
CA LEU A 156 -1.21 1.04 -8.02
C LEU A 156 -0.47 -0.30 -7.78
N TYR A 157 -1.20 -1.40 -7.70
CA TYR A 157 -0.65 -2.70 -7.29
C TYR A 157 -0.20 -3.57 -8.46
N VAL A 158 -0.78 -3.38 -9.65
CA VAL A 158 -0.48 -4.18 -10.84
C VAL A 158 0.07 -3.26 -11.93
N ASN A 159 1.38 -3.30 -12.12
CA ASN A 159 2.09 -2.40 -13.01
C ASN A 159 3.28 -3.12 -13.69
N SER A 160 4.16 -2.39 -14.34
CA SER A 160 5.31 -2.97 -15.06
C SER A 160 6.21 -3.84 -14.18
N TYR A 161 6.34 -3.53 -12.87
CA TYR A 161 7.09 -4.35 -11.92
C TYR A 161 6.41 -5.71 -11.65
N SER A 162 5.10 -5.81 -11.84
CA SER A 162 4.37 -7.08 -11.77
C SER A 162 4.71 -8.02 -12.92
N LEU A 163 5.10 -7.49 -14.08
CA LEU A 163 5.56 -8.28 -15.23
C LEU A 163 7.03 -8.64 -15.13
N SER A 164 7.87 -7.73 -14.69
CA SER A 164 9.31 -7.94 -14.59
C SER A 164 9.93 -7.07 -13.51
N LEU A 165 10.52 -7.73 -12.53
CA LEU A 165 11.27 -7.06 -11.48
C LEU A 165 12.63 -6.62 -12.05
N THR A 166 12.72 -5.37 -12.46
CA THR A 166 13.96 -4.76 -12.98
C THR A 166 15.04 -4.68 -11.90
N GLU A 167 16.27 -4.26 -12.26
CA GLU A 167 17.33 -3.99 -11.28
C GLU A 167 16.89 -2.97 -10.22
N LYS A 168 16.17 -1.93 -10.65
CA LYS A 168 15.61 -0.92 -9.75
C LYS A 168 14.62 -1.51 -8.75
N GLY A 169 13.76 -2.41 -9.20
CA GLY A 169 12.81 -3.12 -8.32
C GLY A 169 13.53 -4.05 -7.33
N ARG A 170 14.59 -4.75 -7.77
CA ARG A 170 15.42 -5.57 -6.87
C ARG A 170 16.14 -4.73 -5.83
N ALA A 171 16.73 -3.61 -6.23
CA ALA A 171 17.36 -2.67 -5.32
C ALA A 171 16.37 -2.12 -4.28
N ALA A 172 15.13 -1.84 -4.70
CA ALA A 172 14.06 -1.40 -3.81
C ALA A 172 13.73 -2.45 -2.74
N ILE A 173 13.61 -3.73 -3.11
CA ILE A 173 13.37 -4.83 -2.17
C ILE A 173 14.56 -4.99 -1.20
N GLN A 174 15.79 -4.94 -1.71
CA GLN A 174 16.99 -5.02 -0.86
C GLN A 174 17.03 -3.88 0.14
N LYS A 175 16.77 -2.65 -0.33
CA LYS A 175 16.76 -1.47 0.53
C LYS A 175 15.67 -1.56 1.61
N LEU A 176 14.47 -2.02 1.26
CA LEU A 176 13.38 -2.21 2.21
C LEU A 176 13.73 -3.22 3.32
N ASN A 177 14.48 -4.27 3.01
CA ASN A 177 14.90 -5.29 3.97
C ASN A 177 16.02 -4.82 4.95
N THR A 178 16.59 -3.63 4.75
CA THR A 178 17.62 -3.05 5.63
C THR A 178 17.05 -2.08 6.66
N HIS A 179 15.76 -1.83 6.63
CA HIS A 179 14.99 -1.01 7.57
C HIS A 179 14.22 -1.89 8.57
#